data_c202529182d8486350fe06615575980e
#
_entry.id   c202529182d8486350fe06615575980e
#
_cell.length_a   1.000
_cell.length_b   1.000
_cell.length_c   1.000
_cell.angle_alpha   90.00
_cell.angle_beta   90.00
_cell.angle_gamma   90.00
#
_symmetry.space_group_name_H-M   'P 1'
#
loop_
_entity.id
_entity.type
_entity.pdbx_description
1 polymer ?
#
loop_
_entity_poly.entity_id
_entity_poly.type
_entity_poly.pdbx_seq_one_letter_code
_entity_poly.pdbx_strand_id
1 'polypeptide(L)'
;MGLNYEYCMPVTILGIESSCDETSAAVLIDGQIVANYIANQSIHEQYGGVVPELASRAHQANIVPVVDFALKTAGISLQQIDAVAFTQGPGLLGSLMVGAGYAKGIALALNIPLITVHHMQAHILAHFIEDPKPDFPFLCLTVSGGHTQIVRVDSHLEMEIIGKTNDDAAGEAFDKCAKMLGLPYPGGPLIDKTAANGNPNAFTFAEPKIPGLDFSFSGFKTSVLYFLQDRLKQ
;
A
#
# COMPACT_ATOMS: atom_id res chain seq x y z
N MET A 1 -38.48 25.23 -22.05
CA MET A 1 -38.13 24.69 -20.72
C MET A 1 -36.63 24.55 -20.69
N GLY A 2 -35.99 25.52 -20.05
CA GLY A 2 -34.50 25.51 -19.90
C GLY A 2 -34.09 24.48 -18.87
N LEU A 3 -33.25 23.54 -19.28
CA LEU A 3 -32.56 22.68 -18.37
C LEU A 3 -31.59 23.54 -17.54
N ASN A 4 -31.91 23.77 -16.26
CA ASN A 4 -30.94 24.29 -15.29
C ASN A 4 -29.81 23.25 -15.18
N TYR A 5 -28.67 23.52 -15.82
CA TYR A 5 -27.41 22.90 -15.43
C TYR A 5 -27.11 23.48 -14.05
N GLU A 6 -27.42 22.74 -12.99
CA GLU A 6 -26.77 22.98 -11.70
C GLU A 6 -25.25 22.83 -11.96
N TYR A 7 -24.56 23.93 -11.90
CA TYR A 7 -23.08 23.93 -11.80
C TYR A 7 -22.72 23.18 -10.52
N CYS A 8 -22.46 21.88 -10.64
CA CYS A 8 -21.86 21.13 -9.56
C CYS A 8 -20.48 21.77 -9.32
N MET A 9 -20.30 22.42 -8.18
CA MET A 9 -19.01 22.97 -7.81
C MET A 9 -17.99 21.83 -7.77
N PRO A 10 -16.77 22.02 -8.28
CA PRO A 10 -15.76 20.98 -8.24
C PRO A 10 -15.51 20.53 -6.80
N VAL A 11 -15.53 19.22 -6.57
CA VAL A 11 -15.30 18.62 -5.25
C VAL A 11 -13.81 18.38 -5.06
N THR A 12 -13.26 18.97 -4.02
CA THR A 12 -11.83 18.85 -3.66
C THR A 12 -11.66 17.97 -2.43
N ILE A 13 -10.93 16.87 -2.57
CA ILE A 13 -10.68 15.90 -1.50
C ILE A 13 -9.18 15.85 -1.19
N LEU A 14 -8.84 15.93 0.09
CA LEU A 14 -7.49 15.63 0.60
C LEU A 14 -7.45 14.17 1.07
N GLY A 15 -6.65 13.33 0.42
CA GLY A 15 -6.37 11.96 0.84
C GLY A 15 -5.09 11.87 1.69
N ILE A 16 -5.13 11.10 2.79
CA ILE A 16 -4.00 10.88 3.71
C ILE A 16 -3.78 9.40 3.92
N GLU A 17 -2.55 8.93 3.69
CA GLU A 17 -2.11 7.55 3.92
C GLU A 17 -0.94 7.52 4.91
N SER A 18 -1.04 6.67 5.93
CA SER A 18 -0.01 6.47 6.95
C SER A 18 -0.03 5.06 7.55
N SER A 19 -0.44 4.04 6.78
CA SER A 19 -0.72 2.71 7.35
C SER A 19 0.51 1.90 7.74
N CYS A 20 1.69 2.16 7.15
CA CYS A 20 2.91 1.39 7.40
C CYS A 20 4.13 2.29 7.60
N ASP A 21 4.95 2.50 6.59
CA ASP A 21 6.24 3.21 6.66
C ASP A 21 6.31 4.43 5.71
N GLU A 22 5.32 4.65 4.88
CA GLU A 22 5.26 5.82 3.99
C GLU A 22 4.18 6.79 4.45
N THR A 23 4.53 8.07 4.54
CA THR A 23 3.57 9.15 4.79
C THR A 23 3.20 9.79 3.47
N SER A 24 1.94 9.72 3.08
CA SER A 24 1.49 10.23 1.79
C SER A 24 0.30 11.16 1.93
N ALA A 25 0.23 12.16 1.04
CA ALA A 25 -0.95 12.99 0.84
C ALA A 25 -1.19 13.24 -0.64
N ALA A 26 -2.46 13.18 -1.03
CA ALA A 26 -2.90 13.48 -2.38
C ALA A 26 -4.06 14.48 -2.37
N VAL A 27 -4.14 15.31 -3.39
CA VAL A 27 -5.27 16.20 -3.64
C VAL A 27 -5.98 15.73 -4.91
N LEU A 28 -7.29 15.50 -4.77
CA LEU A 28 -8.17 15.16 -5.88
C LEU A 28 -9.13 16.33 -6.11
N ILE A 29 -9.33 16.70 -7.37
CA ILE A 29 -10.36 17.67 -7.80
C ILE A 29 -11.20 16.98 -8.88
N ASP A 30 -12.49 16.83 -8.63
CA ASP A 30 -13.43 16.13 -9.52
C ASP A 30 -12.94 14.73 -9.94
N GLY A 31 -12.39 13.98 -9.00
CA GLY A 31 -11.87 12.62 -9.22
C GLY A 31 -10.51 12.56 -9.95
N GLN A 32 -9.93 13.70 -10.31
CA GLN A 32 -8.59 13.75 -10.89
C GLN A 32 -7.54 14.03 -9.82
N ILE A 33 -6.46 13.24 -9.80
CA ILE A 33 -5.32 13.49 -8.91
C ILE A 33 -4.53 14.67 -9.47
N VAL A 34 -4.54 15.80 -8.75
CA VAL A 34 -3.79 17.02 -9.12
C VAL A 34 -2.48 17.15 -8.38
N ALA A 35 -2.35 16.48 -7.24
CA ALA A 35 -1.09 16.35 -6.50
C ALA A 35 -1.05 15.01 -5.76
N ASN A 36 0.12 14.38 -5.73
CA ASN A 36 0.41 13.20 -4.92
C ASN A 36 1.85 13.30 -4.44
N TYR A 37 2.05 13.27 -3.13
CA TYR A 37 3.36 13.35 -2.53
C TYR A 37 3.55 12.23 -1.49
N ILE A 38 4.72 11.58 -1.56
CA ILE A 38 5.07 10.45 -0.71
C ILE A 38 6.42 10.75 -0.04
N ALA A 39 6.45 10.71 1.28
CA ALA A 39 7.68 10.78 2.06
C ALA A 39 8.07 9.39 2.57
N ASN A 40 9.17 8.86 2.07
CA ASN A 40 9.71 7.56 2.44
C ASN A 40 10.46 7.63 3.78
N GLN A 41 10.48 6.50 4.50
CA GLN A 41 11.19 6.36 5.76
C GLN A 41 12.39 5.41 5.60
N SER A 42 13.51 5.91 5.09
CA SER A 42 14.76 5.13 4.88
C SER A 42 15.37 4.57 6.16
N ILE A 43 14.94 5.06 7.34
CA ILE A 43 15.44 4.59 8.62
C ILE A 43 15.24 3.08 8.83
N HIS A 44 14.22 2.49 8.23
CA HIS A 44 13.89 1.07 8.36
C HIS A 44 14.91 0.15 7.67
N GLU A 45 15.66 0.64 6.70
CA GLU A 45 16.74 -0.09 6.03
C GLU A 45 17.81 -0.56 7.02
N GLN A 46 18.12 0.26 8.04
CA GLN A 46 19.12 -0.03 9.06
C GLN A 46 18.72 -1.19 10.00
N TYR A 47 17.41 -1.47 10.09
CA TYR A 47 16.85 -2.51 10.95
C TYR A 47 16.46 -3.78 10.19
N GLY A 48 16.57 -3.75 8.85
CA GLY A 48 16.19 -4.88 7.99
C GLY A 48 14.70 -5.17 7.96
N GLY A 49 13.86 -4.13 8.14
CA GLY A 49 12.41 -4.18 8.12
C GLY A 49 11.76 -3.07 8.93
N VAL A 50 10.45 -2.93 8.80
CA VAL A 50 9.69 -1.85 9.46
C VAL A 50 9.68 -2.02 10.98
N VAL A 51 10.06 -0.95 11.70
CA VAL A 51 9.96 -0.85 13.16
C VAL A 51 8.77 0.04 13.51
N PRO A 52 7.67 -0.51 14.08
CA PRO A 52 6.40 0.21 14.24
C PRO A 52 6.49 1.52 15.02
N GLU A 53 7.32 1.57 16.09
CA GLU A 53 7.49 2.80 16.88
C GLU A 53 8.21 3.88 16.08
N LEU A 54 9.26 3.53 15.32
CA LEU A 54 9.98 4.47 14.48
C LEU A 54 9.09 4.98 13.35
N ALA A 55 8.28 4.09 12.75
CA ALA A 55 7.31 4.46 11.73
C ALA A 55 6.33 5.51 12.25
N SER A 56 5.74 5.30 13.42
CA SER A 56 4.79 6.25 14.05
C SER A 56 5.43 7.62 14.29
N ARG A 57 6.66 7.66 14.77
CA ARG A 57 7.41 8.92 15.01
C ARG A 57 7.74 9.64 13.70
N ALA A 58 8.10 8.90 12.67
CA ALA A 58 8.38 9.47 11.36
C ALA A 58 7.10 10.03 10.72
N HIS A 59 5.95 9.35 10.85
CA HIS A 59 4.66 9.90 10.42
C HIS A 59 4.33 11.22 11.13
N GLN A 60 4.55 11.31 12.45
CA GLN A 60 4.33 12.56 13.19
C GLN A 60 5.21 13.71 12.67
N ALA A 61 6.44 13.44 12.29
CA ALA A 61 7.34 14.45 11.74
C ALA A 61 6.96 14.85 10.31
N ASN A 62 6.48 13.88 9.50
CA ASN A 62 6.30 14.05 8.06
C ASN A 62 4.89 14.52 7.67
N ILE A 63 3.85 14.25 8.46
CA ILE A 63 2.47 14.43 8.01
C ILE A 63 2.13 15.88 7.67
N VAL A 64 2.60 16.84 8.47
CA VAL A 64 2.36 18.28 8.23
C VAL A 64 3.07 18.74 6.94
N PRO A 65 4.40 18.55 6.78
CA PRO A 65 5.08 18.97 5.55
C PRO A 65 4.59 18.23 4.30
N VAL A 66 4.20 16.97 4.40
CA VAL A 66 3.66 16.19 3.27
C VAL A 66 2.34 16.77 2.78
N VAL A 67 1.41 17.09 3.70
CA VAL A 67 0.13 17.70 3.35
C VAL A 67 0.34 19.13 2.82
N ASP A 68 1.19 19.93 3.46
CA ASP A 68 1.51 21.29 2.99
C ASP A 68 2.08 21.27 1.56
N PHE A 69 2.99 20.33 1.28
CA PHE A 69 3.56 20.17 -0.05
C PHE A 69 2.52 19.74 -1.10
N ALA A 70 1.64 18.80 -0.76
CA ALA A 70 0.56 18.37 -1.65
C ALA A 70 -0.40 19.52 -1.99
N LEU A 71 -0.79 20.33 -1.00
CA LEU A 71 -1.65 21.51 -1.20
C LEU A 71 -0.97 22.56 -2.08
N LYS A 72 0.29 22.87 -1.82
CA LYS A 72 1.07 23.83 -2.61
C LYS A 72 1.24 23.36 -4.06
N THR A 73 1.49 22.08 -4.27
CA THR A 73 1.59 21.48 -5.61
C THR A 73 0.25 21.58 -6.36
N ALA A 74 -0.86 21.35 -5.67
CA ALA A 74 -2.21 21.51 -6.23
C ALA A 74 -2.60 22.99 -6.45
N GLY A 75 -1.84 23.94 -5.90
CA GLY A 75 -2.14 25.38 -6.00
C GLY A 75 -3.36 25.81 -5.20
N ILE A 76 -3.71 25.08 -4.12
CA ILE A 76 -4.87 25.35 -3.27
C ILE A 76 -4.48 25.56 -1.81
N SER A 77 -5.37 26.21 -1.07
CA SER A 77 -5.28 26.34 0.39
C SER A 77 -6.10 25.26 1.10
N LEU A 78 -5.82 25.04 2.38
CA LEU A 78 -6.54 24.09 3.21
C LEU A 78 -8.05 24.40 3.29
N GLN A 79 -8.45 25.67 3.20
CA GLN A 79 -9.84 26.14 3.25
C GLN A 79 -10.65 25.79 1.99
N GLN A 80 -10.00 25.35 0.93
CA GLN A 80 -10.64 24.98 -0.33
C GLN A 80 -10.95 23.46 -0.43
N ILE A 81 -10.67 22.71 0.66
CA ILE A 81 -10.97 21.30 0.75
C ILE A 81 -12.42 21.09 1.18
N ASP A 82 -13.14 20.23 0.46
CA ASP A 82 -14.54 19.88 0.74
C ASP A 82 -14.67 18.63 1.61
N ALA A 83 -13.68 17.71 1.58
CA ALA A 83 -13.64 16.52 2.41
C ALA A 83 -12.20 16.04 2.65
N VAL A 84 -12.00 15.33 3.76
CA VAL A 84 -10.73 14.63 4.04
C VAL A 84 -10.98 13.13 4.04
N ALA A 85 -10.22 12.39 3.22
CA ALA A 85 -10.17 10.94 3.21
C ALA A 85 -8.89 10.47 3.92
N PHE A 86 -8.98 9.40 4.73
CA PHE A 86 -7.80 8.82 5.38
C PHE A 86 -7.88 7.31 5.48
N THR A 87 -6.75 6.65 5.49
CA THR A 87 -6.67 5.20 5.67
C THR A 87 -6.99 4.82 7.10
N GLN A 88 -8.13 4.12 7.28
CA GLN A 88 -8.58 3.61 8.56
C GLN A 88 -7.83 2.33 8.98
N GLY A 89 -7.43 1.52 8.00
CA GLY A 89 -6.77 0.22 8.17
C GLY A 89 -7.01 -0.71 6.98
N PRO A 90 -6.39 -1.89 6.99
CA PRO A 90 -5.40 -2.38 7.96
C PRO A 90 -4.06 -1.63 7.91
N GLY A 91 -3.24 -1.78 8.98
CA GLY A 91 -1.91 -1.18 9.08
C GLY A 91 -1.38 -1.19 10.51
N LEU A 92 -0.22 -0.58 10.71
CA LEU A 92 0.39 -0.43 12.03
C LEU A 92 -0.42 0.56 12.88
N LEU A 93 -0.88 0.13 14.05
CA LEU A 93 -1.79 0.93 14.88
C LEU A 93 -1.27 2.36 15.14
N GLY A 94 -0.02 2.50 15.56
CA GLY A 94 0.56 3.81 15.84
C GLY A 94 0.65 4.71 14.61
N SER A 95 0.99 4.15 13.44
CA SER A 95 1.04 4.84 12.17
C SER A 95 -0.37 5.30 11.73
N LEU A 96 -1.36 4.41 11.78
CA LEU A 96 -2.76 4.73 11.48
C LEU A 96 -3.31 5.84 12.40
N MET A 97 -2.96 5.81 13.70
CA MET A 97 -3.39 6.83 14.66
C MET A 97 -2.89 8.24 14.30
N VAL A 98 -1.69 8.37 13.73
CA VAL A 98 -1.16 9.67 13.30
C VAL A 98 -1.99 10.24 12.15
N GLY A 99 -2.18 9.48 11.07
CA GLY A 99 -2.99 9.93 9.93
C GLY A 99 -4.44 10.20 10.30
N ALA A 100 -5.06 9.28 11.05
CA ALA A 100 -6.43 9.45 11.52
C ALA A 100 -6.61 10.67 12.43
N GLY A 101 -5.68 10.90 13.37
CA GLY A 101 -5.71 12.06 14.27
C GLY A 101 -5.58 13.38 13.49
N TYR A 102 -4.66 13.44 12.55
CA TYR A 102 -4.45 14.62 11.72
C TYR A 102 -5.65 14.91 10.79
N ALA A 103 -6.16 13.87 10.11
CA ALA A 103 -7.36 13.99 9.25
C ALA A 103 -8.59 14.46 10.03
N LYS A 104 -8.83 13.89 11.23
CA LYS A 104 -9.92 14.32 12.13
C LYS A 104 -9.75 15.76 12.57
N GLY A 105 -8.52 16.19 12.89
CA GLY A 105 -8.23 17.56 13.27
C GLY A 105 -8.60 18.57 12.17
N ILE A 106 -8.23 18.29 10.92
CA ILE A 106 -8.60 19.12 9.76
C ILE A 106 -10.12 19.12 9.55
N ALA A 107 -10.73 17.94 9.49
CA ALA A 107 -12.18 17.83 9.24
C ALA A 107 -13.00 18.58 10.30
N LEU A 108 -12.60 18.50 11.57
CA LEU A 108 -13.24 19.21 12.66
C LEU A 108 -13.02 20.72 12.56
N ALA A 109 -11.80 21.17 12.28
CA ALA A 109 -11.47 22.59 12.20
C ALA A 109 -12.19 23.32 11.05
N LEU A 110 -12.38 22.60 9.93
CA LEU A 110 -13.03 23.16 8.73
C LEU A 110 -14.54 22.84 8.68
N ASN A 111 -15.05 22.00 9.60
CA ASN A 111 -16.42 21.49 9.62
C ASN A 111 -16.82 20.84 8.30
N ILE A 112 -15.95 19.96 7.78
CA ILE A 112 -16.13 19.22 6.50
C ILE A 112 -16.22 17.71 6.75
N PRO A 113 -16.77 16.92 5.81
CA PRO A 113 -16.84 15.47 5.90
C PRO A 113 -15.48 14.80 6.07
N LEU A 114 -15.47 13.73 6.88
CA LEU A 114 -14.35 12.81 7.07
C LEU A 114 -14.70 11.45 6.48
N ILE A 115 -13.88 10.95 5.55
CA ILE A 115 -14.11 9.71 4.81
C ILE A 115 -13.08 8.67 5.25
N THR A 116 -13.57 7.52 5.72
CA THR A 116 -12.70 6.39 6.05
C THR A 116 -12.45 5.53 4.83
N VAL A 117 -11.18 5.16 4.58
CA VAL A 117 -10.78 4.33 3.44
C VAL A 117 -10.10 3.05 3.94
N HIS A 118 -10.51 1.92 3.39
CA HIS A 118 -9.85 0.65 3.65
C HIS A 118 -8.60 0.52 2.77
N HIS A 119 -7.43 0.34 3.39
CA HIS A 119 -6.12 0.29 2.71
C HIS A 119 -6.08 -0.67 1.51
N MET A 120 -6.57 -1.90 1.68
CA MET A 120 -6.54 -2.91 0.60
C MET A 120 -7.52 -2.59 -0.52
N GLN A 121 -8.67 -1.97 -0.21
CA GLN A 121 -9.60 -1.50 -1.25
C GLN A 121 -9.00 -0.33 -2.02
N ALA A 122 -8.26 0.56 -1.36
CA ALA A 122 -7.56 1.66 -2.02
C ALA A 122 -6.52 1.15 -3.04
N HIS A 123 -5.78 0.08 -2.72
CA HIS A 123 -4.87 -0.56 -3.68
C HIS A 123 -5.61 -1.05 -4.93
N ILE A 124 -6.78 -1.66 -4.77
CA ILE A 124 -7.61 -2.14 -5.90
C ILE A 124 -8.16 -0.95 -6.70
N LEU A 125 -8.70 0.05 -6.01
CA LEU A 125 -9.29 1.23 -6.64
C LEU A 125 -8.26 2.13 -7.36
N ALA A 126 -6.98 1.99 -7.05
CA ALA A 126 -5.91 2.68 -7.77
C ALA A 126 -5.91 2.37 -9.29
N HIS A 127 -6.45 1.22 -9.71
CA HIS A 127 -6.61 0.88 -11.13
C HIS A 127 -7.61 1.79 -11.88
N PHE A 128 -8.41 2.57 -11.15
CA PHE A 128 -9.36 3.52 -11.75
C PHE A 128 -8.80 4.95 -11.87
N ILE A 129 -7.55 5.18 -11.50
CA ILE A 129 -6.89 6.50 -11.60
C ILE A 129 -6.53 6.80 -13.05
N GLU A 130 -5.96 5.83 -13.76
CA GLU A 130 -5.46 5.98 -15.13
C GLU A 130 -6.16 5.02 -16.09
N ASP A 131 -6.17 5.34 -17.38
CA ASP A 131 -6.67 4.45 -18.43
C ASP A 131 -5.56 3.47 -18.90
N PRO A 132 -5.94 2.25 -19.30
CA PRO A 132 -7.29 1.69 -19.36
C PRO A 132 -7.81 1.25 -17.98
N LYS A 133 -9.05 1.61 -17.67
CA LYS A 133 -9.75 1.17 -16.45
C LYS A 133 -10.31 -0.23 -16.65
N PRO A 134 -10.30 -1.09 -15.61
CA PRO A 134 -10.93 -2.42 -15.71
C PRO A 134 -12.47 -2.31 -15.77
N ASP A 135 -13.08 -3.20 -16.55
CA ASP A 135 -14.52 -3.40 -16.53
C ASP A 135 -14.93 -4.38 -15.42
N PHE A 136 -16.07 -4.13 -14.78
CA PHE A 136 -16.63 -5.05 -13.79
C PHE A 136 -17.39 -6.24 -14.43
N PRO A 137 -17.36 -7.45 -13.85
CA PRO A 137 -16.50 -7.84 -12.73
C PRO A 137 -15.06 -8.16 -13.18
N PHE A 138 -14.08 -7.99 -12.30
CA PHE A 138 -12.71 -8.40 -12.56
C PHE A 138 -12.04 -9.07 -11.35
N LEU A 139 -10.91 -9.74 -11.57
CA LEU A 139 -10.08 -10.29 -10.52
C LEU A 139 -8.86 -9.40 -10.31
N CYS A 140 -8.60 -9.02 -9.05
CA CYS A 140 -7.41 -8.29 -8.67
C CYS A 140 -6.50 -9.17 -7.78
N LEU A 141 -5.26 -9.41 -8.23
CA LEU A 141 -4.22 -10.02 -7.41
C LEU A 141 -3.45 -8.91 -6.70
N THR A 142 -3.62 -8.78 -5.40
CA THR A 142 -2.85 -7.86 -4.56
C THR A 142 -1.64 -8.60 -4.00
N VAL A 143 -0.42 -8.09 -4.26
CA VAL A 143 0.84 -8.65 -3.78
C VAL A 143 1.65 -7.54 -3.12
N SER A 144 1.93 -7.67 -1.83
CA SER A 144 2.70 -6.69 -1.06
C SER A 144 3.55 -7.38 0.02
N GLY A 145 4.25 -6.56 0.82
CA GLY A 145 5.00 -7.05 1.99
C GLY A 145 4.11 -7.59 3.11
N GLY A 146 2.87 -7.11 3.23
CA GLY A 146 1.95 -7.51 4.30
C GLY A 146 0.77 -8.36 3.83
N HIS A 147 0.43 -8.34 2.55
CA HIS A 147 -0.77 -9.01 2.03
C HIS A 147 -0.52 -9.68 0.68
N THR A 148 -1.11 -10.88 0.52
CA THR A 148 -1.21 -11.57 -0.78
C THR A 148 -2.60 -12.17 -0.86
N GLN A 149 -3.41 -11.67 -1.80
CA GLN A 149 -4.81 -12.07 -1.93
C GLN A 149 -5.33 -11.91 -3.36
N ILE A 150 -6.28 -12.76 -3.73
CA ILE A 150 -7.10 -12.61 -4.93
C ILE A 150 -8.44 -12.06 -4.50
N VAL A 151 -8.85 -10.95 -5.11
CA VAL A 151 -10.13 -10.30 -4.83
C VAL A 151 -10.98 -10.29 -6.09
N ARG A 152 -12.22 -10.77 -5.98
CA ARG A 152 -13.25 -10.55 -6.99
C ARG A 152 -13.88 -9.19 -6.73
N VAL A 153 -13.93 -8.36 -7.76
CA VAL A 153 -14.43 -6.99 -7.71
C VAL A 153 -15.65 -6.91 -8.61
N ASP A 154 -16.82 -6.83 -8.01
CA ASP A 154 -18.10 -6.75 -8.72
C ASP A 154 -18.55 -5.30 -8.96
N SER A 155 -18.13 -4.37 -8.09
CA SER A 155 -18.29 -2.92 -8.25
C SER A 155 -17.23 -2.19 -7.40
N HIS A 156 -17.18 -0.85 -7.43
CA HIS A 156 -16.21 -0.06 -6.66
C HIS A 156 -16.22 -0.35 -5.15
N LEU A 157 -17.36 -0.77 -4.60
CA LEU A 157 -17.51 -1.04 -3.17
C LEU A 157 -17.89 -2.50 -2.84
N GLU A 158 -18.11 -3.33 -3.85
CA GLU A 158 -18.46 -4.75 -3.70
C GLU A 158 -17.24 -5.60 -4.08
N MET A 159 -16.53 -6.06 -3.07
CA MET A 159 -15.29 -6.80 -3.21
C MET A 159 -15.31 -8.03 -2.30
N GLU A 160 -14.92 -9.19 -2.84
CA GLU A 160 -14.84 -10.44 -2.10
C GLU A 160 -13.45 -11.06 -2.23
N ILE A 161 -12.82 -11.37 -1.10
CA ILE A 161 -11.55 -12.11 -1.09
C ILE A 161 -11.86 -13.59 -1.36
N ILE A 162 -11.44 -14.10 -2.51
CA ILE A 162 -11.66 -15.47 -2.94
C ILE A 162 -10.42 -16.38 -2.76
N GLY A 163 -9.28 -15.80 -2.45
CA GLY A 163 -8.04 -16.49 -2.10
C GLY A 163 -7.08 -15.56 -1.37
N LYS A 164 -6.34 -16.08 -0.41
CA LYS A 164 -5.35 -15.32 0.37
C LYS A 164 -4.19 -16.21 0.81
N THR A 165 -3.09 -15.59 1.23
CA THR A 165 -2.03 -16.34 1.89
C THR A 165 -2.46 -16.80 3.28
N ASN A 166 -2.09 -18.05 3.62
CA ASN A 166 -2.36 -18.65 4.93
C ASN A 166 -1.22 -18.41 5.93
N ASP A 167 -0.10 -17.86 5.46
CA ASP A 167 1.10 -17.61 6.25
C ASP A 167 1.81 -16.31 5.80
N ASP A 168 3.11 -16.36 5.43
CA ASP A 168 3.83 -15.20 4.96
C ASP A 168 3.17 -14.59 3.70
N ALA A 169 3.17 -13.27 3.58
CA ALA A 169 2.88 -12.62 2.30
C ALA A 169 4.03 -12.85 1.31
N ALA A 170 3.76 -12.74 0.00
CA ALA A 170 4.79 -12.97 -1.01
C ALA A 170 5.98 -12.00 -0.85
N GLY A 171 5.73 -10.69 -0.64
CA GLY A 171 6.80 -9.73 -0.42
C GLY A 171 7.59 -10.01 0.86
N GLU A 172 6.93 -10.40 1.95
CA GLU A 172 7.59 -10.84 3.18
C GLU A 172 8.48 -12.08 2.95
N ALA A 173 8.01 -13.03 2.16
CA ALA A 173 8.82 -14.21 1.79
C ALA A 173 10.05 -13.81 0.96
N PHE A 174 9.93 -12.85 0.03
CA PHE A 174 11.05 -12.28 -0.70
C PHE A 174 12.06 -11.63 0.23
N ASP A 175 11.64 -10.78 1.16
CA ASP A 175 12.53 -10.10 2.11
C ASP A 175 13.24 -11.09 3.03
N LYS A 176 12.55 -12.11 3.52
CA LYS A 176 13.14 -13.17 4.33
C LYS A 176 14.16 -13.99 3.56
N CYS A 177 13.88 -14.36 2.30
CA CYS A 177 14.82 -15.07 1.43
C CYS A 177 16.03 -14.19 1.09
N ALA A 178 15.83 -12.91 0.79
CA ALA A 178 16.91 -11.95 0.55
C ALA A 178 17.86 -11.85 1.74
N LYS A 179 17.31 -11.76 2.94
CA LYS A 179 18.10 -11.75 4.19
C LYS A 179 18.94 -13.00 4.36
N MET A 180 18.41 -14.19 4.00
CA MET A 180 19.17 -15.45 4.03
C MET A 180 20.33 -15.46 3.03
N LEU A 181 20.18 -14.73 1.91
CA LEU A 181 21.19 -14.55 0.87
C LEU A 181 22.19 -13.42 1.18
N GLY A 182 22.04 -12.72 2.32
CA GLY A 182 22.89 -11.61 2.71
C GLY A 182 22.59 -10.31 1.96
N LEU A 183 21.42 -10.19 1.33
CA LEU A 183 20.98 -8.97 0.65
C LEU A 183 20.35 -7.99 1.66
N PRO A 184 20.50 -6.67 1.46
CA PRO A 184 19.88 -5.67 2.33
C PRO A 184 18.35 -5.58 2.13
N TYR A 185 17.67 -4.87 3.03
CA TYR A 185 16.26 -4.53 2.93
C TYR A 185 16.06 -3.22 2.12
N PRO A 186 15.00 -3.09 1.30
CA PRO A 186 14.02 -4.14 0.93
C PRO A 186 14.62 -5.17 -0.03
N GLY A 187 14.38 -6.44 0.26
CA GLY A 187 15.02 -7.56 -0.45
C GLY A 187 14.37 -7.94 -1.78
N GLY A 188 13.05 -7.78 -1.90
CA GLY A 188 12.29 -8.16 -3.10
C GLY A 188 12.86 -7.58 -4.39
N PRO A 189 13.01 -6.23 -4.53
CA PRO A 189 13.58 -5.61 -5.72
C PRO A 189 15.01 -6.04 -6.02
N LEU A 190 15.81 -6.38 -4.98
CA LEU A 190 17.19 -6.82 -5.14
C LEU A 190 17.25 -8.25 -5.67
N ILE A 191 16.39 -9.14 -5.19
CA ILE A 191 16.26 -10.51 -5.73
C ILE A 191 15.87 -10.44 -7.20
N ASP A 192 14.84 -9.67 -7.55
CA ASP A 192 14.36 -9.54 -8.92
C ASP A 192 15.49 -9.05 -9.86
N LYS A 193 16.16 -7.96 -9.49
CA LYS A 193 17.28 -7.43 -10.25
C LYS A 193 18.43 -8.43 -10.41
N THR A 194 18.74 -9.20 -9.36
CA THR A 194 19.84 -10.17 -9.39
C THR A 194 19.45 -11.40 -10.21
N ALA A 195 18.19 -11.83 -10.14
CA ALA A 195 17.66 -12.97 -10.84
C ALA A 195 17.56 -12.76 -12.37
N ALA A 196 17.52 -11.52 -12.85
CA ALA A 196 17.36 -11.18 -14.28
C ALA A 196 18.39 -11.90 -15.19
N ASN A 197 19.60 -12.20 -14.68
CA ASN A 197 20.65 -12.92 -15.40
C ASN A 197 20.82 -14.36 -14.90
N GLY A 198 19.91 -14.86 -14.06
CA GLY A 198 19.95 -16.19 -13.48
C GLY A 198 19.34 -17.25 -14.40
N ASN A 199 19.65 -18.52 -14.11
CA ASN A 199 18.95 -19.66 -14.72
C ASN A 199 17.77 -20.06 -13.83
N PRO A 200 16.49 -19.83 -14.23
CA PRO A 200 15.32 -20.14 -13.40
C PRO A 200 15.16 -21.65 -13.13
N ASN A 201 15.83 -22.50 -13.91
CA ASN A 201 15.76 -23.97 -13.77
C ASN A 201 16.99 -24.57 -13.08
N ALA A 202 17.87 -23.74 -12.50
CA ALA A 202 19.10 -24.22 -11.85
C ALA A 202 18.83 -25.05 -10.58
N PHE A 203 17.74 -24.74 -9.90
CA PHE A 203 17.36 -25.39 -8.62
C PHE A 203 15.84 -25.58 -8.57
N THR A 204 15.42 -26.59 -7.82
CA THR A 204 14.01 -26.87 -7.55
C THR A 204 13.74 -26.67 -6.07
N PHE A 205 12.71 -25.88 -5.76
CA PHE A 205 12.24 -25.63 -4.40
C PHE A 205 10.85 -26.24 -4.20
N ALA A 206 10.46 -26.38 -2.92
CA ALA A 206 9.15 -26.90 -2.59
C ALA A 206 8.04 -25.96 -3.06
N GLU A 207 7.05 -26.53 -3.75
CA GLU A 207 5.80 -25.83 -4.10
C GLU A 207 4.71 -26.25 -3.12
N PRO A 208 4.18 -25.32 -2.32
CA PRO A 208 3.09 -25.60 -1.40
C PRO A 208 1.83 -26.04 -2.17
N LYS A 209 1.21 -27.15 -1.74
CA LYS A 209 -0.07 -27.61 -2.29
C LYS A 209 -1.18 -27.21 -1.34
N ILE A 210 -1.84 -26.09 -1.62
CA ILE A 210 -2.93 -25.56 -0.84
C ILE A 210 -4.24 -25.76 -1.60
N PRO A 211 -5.32 -26.22 -0.93
CA PRO A 211 -6.63 -26.34 -1.58
C PRO A 211 -7.21 -24.99 -1.98
N GLY A 212 -7.99 -24.97 -3.06
CA GLY A 212 -8.70 -23.77 -3.51
C GLY A 212 -7.79 -22.75 -4.18
N LEU A 213 -8.02 -21.47 -3.88
CA LEU A 213 -7.29 -20.33 -4.43
C LEU A 213 -6.33 -19.68 -3.43
N ASP A 214 -6.13 -20.31 -2.28
CA ASP A 214 -5.23 -19.81 -1.24
C ASP A 214 -3.75 -20.03 -1.60
N PHE A 215 -2.88 -19.29 -0.91
CA PHE A 215 -1.42 -19.35 -1.06
C PHE A 215 -0.74 -19.77 0.24
N SER A 216 0.51 -20.22 0.13
CA SER A 216 1.44 -20.37 1.25
C SER A 216 2.86 -20.14 0.74
N PHE A 217 3.65 -19.37 1.46
CA PHE A 217 5.04 -19.06 1.13
C PHE A 217 6.04 -19.56 2.19
N SER A 218 5.57 -19.93 3.38
CA SER A 218 6.44 -20.41 4.47
C SER A 218 7.18 -21.70 4.14
N GLY A 219 6.53 -22.63 3.41
CA GLY A 219 7.16 -23.86 2.93
C GLY A 219 8.28 -23.60 1.93
N PHE A 220 8.06 -22.68 0.99
CA PHE A 220 9.07 -22.23 0.04
C PHE A 220 10.28 -21.62 0.77
N LYS A 221 10.05 -20.68 1.67
CA LYS A 221 11.09 -20.05 2.49
C LYS A 221 11.94 -21.09 3.25
N THR A 222 11.31 -22.07 3.85
CA THR A 222 11.99 -23.15 4.57
C THR A 222 12.83 -24.03 3.62
N SER A 223 12.34 -24.28 2.43
CA SER A 223 13.08 -25.00 1.38
C SER A 223 14.35 -24.24 0.96
N VAL A 224 14.27 -22.93 0.78
CA VAL A 224 15.43 -22.07 0.51
C VAL A 224 16.44 -22.13 1.66
N LEU A 225 15.98 -22.04 2.91
CA LEU A 225 16.85 -22.12 4.09
C LEU A 225 17.66 -23.41 4.13
N TYR A 226 17.00 -24.57 3.94
CA TYR A 226 17.69 -25.86 3.96
C TYR A 226 18.66 -26.01 2.79
N PHE A 227 18.26 -25.56 1.61
CA PHE A 227 19.14 -25.54 0.44
C PHE A 227 20.45 -24.77 0.71
N LEU A 228 20.33 -23.58 1.29
CA LEU A 228 21.50 -22.75 1.63
C LEU A 228 22.37 -23.40 2.72
N GLN A 229 21.76 -23.97 3.76
CA GLN A 229 22.50 -24.67 4.83
C GLN A 229 23.31 -25.85 4.31
N ASP A 230 22.76 -26.62 3.36
CA ASP A 230 23.47 -27.75 2.77
C ASP A 230 24.65 -27.31 1.88
N ARG A 231 24.50 -26.20 1.17
CA ARG A 231 25.58 -25.64 0.35
C ARG A 231 26.71 -25.01 1.16
N LEU A 232 26.40 -24.40 2.31
CA LEU A 232 27.39 -23.77 3.19
C LEU A 232 28.19 -24.80 4.02
N LYS A 233 27.75 -26.07 4.10
CA LYS A 233 28.47 -27.14 4.76
C LYS A 233 29.49 -27.85 3.86
N GLN A 234 29.44 -27.62 2.56
CA GLN A 234 30.38 -28.12 1.55
C GLN A 234 31.54 -27.15 1.33
#